data_3ee19c8b7119e01cdfa409fb52f44353
#
_entry.id   3ee19c8b7119e01cdfa409fb52f44353
#
_cell.length_a   1.000
_cell.length_b   1.000
_cell.length_c   1.000
_cell.angle_alpha   90.00
_cell.angle_beta   90.00
_cell.angle_gamma   90.00
#
_symmetry.space_group_name_H-M   'P 1'
#
loop_
_entity.id
_entity.type
_entity.pdbx_description
1 polymer ?
#
loop_
_entity_poly.entity_id
_entity_poly.type
_entity_poly.pdbx_seq_one_letter_code
_entity_poly.pdbx_strand_id
1 'polypeptide(L)'
;MKKVISIGEALIDFIPHEKGVALKDVSNFFRVAGGAPLNVAAAVAKLGGKAQMLTKLGVDGFGDHILEEVSPLGVDVSKVLRTKEANT
;
A
#
# COMPACT_ATOMS: atom_id res chain seq x y z
N MET A 1 4.07 -20.14 14.52
CA MET A 1 3.58 -18.74 14.56
C MET A 1 2.38 -18.59 13.64
N LYS A 2 1.33 -17.94 14.11
CA LYS A 2 0.15 -17.70 13.28
C LYS A 2 0.43 -16.61 12.25
N LYS A 3 -0.09 -16.82 11.04
CA LYS A 3 -0.02 -15.84 9.96
C LYS A 3 -1.26 -14.94 10.02
N VAL A 4 -1.06 -13.64 9.87
CA VAL A 4 -2.14 -12.68 9.69
C VAL A 4 -2.36 -12.48 8.20
N ILE A 5 -3.59 -12.66 7.75
CA ILE A 5 -3.97 -12.43 6.36
C ILE A 5 -4.86 -11.20 6.31
N SER A 6 -4.39 -10.15 5.64
CA SER A 6 -5.16 -8.93 5.42
C SER A 6 -5.80 -8.98 4.04
N ILE A 7 -7.12 -8.81 3.99
CA ILE A 7 -7.90 -8.85 2.75
C ILE A 7 -8.53 -7.48 2.55
N GLY A 8 -8.39 -6.91 1.37
CA GLY A 8 -9.03 -5.68 1.04
C GLY A 8 -8.21 -4.80 0.14
N GLU A 9 -8.39 -3.50 0.26
CA GLU A 9 -7.75 -2.54 -0.62
C GLU A 9 -6.34 -2.17 -0.16
N ALA A 10 -5.51 -1.87 -1.14
CA ALA A 10 -4.26 -1.15 -0.95
C ALA A 10 -4.28 0.03 -1.92
N LEU A 11 -3.79 1.16 -1.50
CA LEU A 11 -3.90 2.38 -2.28
C LEU A 11 -2.68 3.27 -2.10
N ILE A 12 -2.63 4.33 -2.87
CA ILE A 12 -1.62 5.37 -2.74
C ILE A 12 -2.27 6.60 -2.10
N ASP A 13 -1.69 7.06 -1.03
CA ASP A 13 -2.05 8.33 -0.40
C ASP A 13 -1.14 9.42 -0.95
N PHE A 14 -1.75 10.51 -1.41
CA PHE A 14 -1.01 11.71 -1.80
C PHE A 14 -1.02 12.69 -0.64
N ILE A 15 0.14 12.87 -0.02
CA ILE A 15 0.30 13.72 1.16
C ILE A 15 0.89 15.07 0.72
N PRO A 16 0.18 16.19 0.94
CA PRO A 16 0.72 17.49 0.56
C PRO A 16 1.94 17.85 1.39
N HIS A 17 2.94 18.44 0.76
CA HIS A 17 4.10 18.98 1.46
C HIS A 17 3.74 20.24 2.24
N GLU A 18 2.76 20.99 1.74
CA GLU A 18 2.34 22.27 2.31
C GLU A 18 1.20 22.05 3.29
N LYS A 19 1.34 22.55 4.51
CA LYS A 19 0.30 22.43 5.54
C LYS A 19 -0.50 23.73 5.61
N GLY A 20 -1.82 23.58 5.91
CA GLY A 20 -2.69 24.72 6.05
C GLY A 20 -3.06 25.43 4.75
N VAL A 21 -2.83 24.77 3.64
CA VAL A 21 -3.12 25.30 2.28
C VAL A 21 -4.31 24.54 1.71
N ALA A 22 -5.19 25.24 1.01
CA ALA A 22 -6.30 24.59 0.30
C ALA A 22 -5.75 23.61 -0.73
N LEU A 23 -6.44 22.49 -0.94
CA LEU A 23 -5.98 21.45 -1.85
C LEU A 23 -5.66 21.98 -3.25
N LYS A 24 -6.47 22.92 -3.76
CA LYS A 24 -6.26 23.52 -5.08
C LYS A 24 -4.94 24.31 -5.17
N ASP A 25 -4.39 24.75 -4.05
CA ASP A 25 -3.18 25.56 -3.98
C ASP A 25 -1.94 24.75 -3.62
N VAL A 26 -2.10 23.45 -3.42
CA VAL A 26 -0.97 22.55 -3.12
C VAL A 26 -0.24 22.25 -4.43
N SER A 27 1.05 22.56 -4.46
CA SER A 27 1.87 22.36 -5.65
C SER A 27 2.64 21.04 -5.63
N ASN A 28 2.90 20.49 -4.47
CA ASN A 28 3.69 19.27 -4.32
C ASN A 28 3.03 18.26 -3.40
N PHE A 29 3.08 16.99 -3.82
CA PHE A 29 2.63 15.85 -3.02
C PHE A 29 3.73 14.80 -3.00
N PHE A 30 3.82 14.04 -1.91
CA PHE A 30 4.53 12.77 -1.96
C PHE A 30 3.54 11.62 -1.81
N ARG A 31 3.87 10.51 -2.47
CA ARG A 31 3.01 9.32 -2.48
C ARG A 31 3.46 8.33 -1.44
N VAL A 32 2.50 7.74 -0.75
CA VAL A 32 2.74 6.74 0.28
C VAL A 32 1.77 5.60 0.08
N ALA A 33 2.24 4.37 0.15
CA ALA A 33 1.35 3.22 0.13
C ALA A 33 0.48 3.22 1.39
N GLY A 34 -0.80 2.96 1.22
CA GLY A 34 -1.76 3.04 2.31
C GLY A 34 -2.94 2.11 2.12
N GLY A 35 -3.98 2.37 2.89
CA GLY A 35 -5.15 1.53 3.02
C GLY A 35 -5.08 0.73 4.31
N ALA A 36 -6.21 0.64 5.04
CA ALA A 36 -6.23 0.00 6.35
C ALA A 36 -5.73 -1.46 6.32
N PRO A 37 -6.16 -2.33 5.38
CA PRO A 37 -5.64 -3.71 5.35
C PRO A 37 -4.13 -3.78 5.10
N LEU A 38 -3.59 -2.93 4.24
CA LEU A 38 -2.16 -2.88 3.97
C LEU A 38 -1.39 -2.41 5.20
N ASN A 39 -1.90 -1.39 5.90
CA ASN A 39 -1.28 -0.86 7.11
C ASN A 39 -1.22 -1.91 8.22
N VAL A 40 -2.26 -2.73 8.37
CA VAL A 40 -2.27 -3.84 9.33
C VAL A 40 -1.18 -4.86 8.98
N ALA A 41 -1.10 -5.27 7.72
CA ALA A 41 -0.09 -6.24 7.28
C ALA A 41 1.33 -5.70 7.52
N ALA A 42 1.57 -4.44 7.18
CA ALA A 42 2.87 -3.80 7.37
C ALA A 42 3.24 -3.72 8.86
N ALA A 43 2.28 -3.37 9.73
CA ALA A 43 2.52 -3.29 11.16
C ALA A 43 2.88 -4.66 11.75
N VAL A 44 2.14 -5.71 11.37
CA VAL A 44 2.43 -7.08 11.82
C VAL A 44 3.83 -7.51 11.40
N ALA A 45 4.20 -7.25 10.14
CA ALA A 45 5.52 -7.62 9.64
C ALA A 45 6.64 -6.87 10.37
N LYS A 46 6.45 -5.57 10.64
CA LYS A 46 7.44 -4.76 11.39
C LYS A 46 7.64 -5.25 12.81
N LEU A 47 6.63 -5.85 13.42
CA LEU A 47 6.71 -6.42 14.76
C LEU A 47 7.26 -7.84 14.78
N GLY A 48 7.74 -8.34 13.65
CA GLY A 48 8.33 -9.67 13.53
C GLY A 48 7.32 -10.79 13.31
N GLY A 49 6.06 -10.45 13.07
CA GLY A 49 5.02 -11.42 12.75
C GLY A 49 5.03 -11.80 11.27
N LYS A 50 4.24 -12.83 10.93
CA LYS A 50 4.01 -13.21 9.54
C LYS A 50 2.73 -12.57 9.04
N ALA A 51 2.82 -11.84 7.94
CA ALA A 51 1.67 -11.18 7.34
C ALA A 51 1.61 -11.47 5.85
N GLN A 52 0.40 -11.66 5.35
CA GLN A 52 0.11 -11.83 3.94
C GLN A 52 -0.95 -10.83 3.52
N MET A 53 -0.78 -10.22 2.35
CA MET A 53 -1.74 -9.31 1.79
C MET A 53 -2.49 -9.96 0.63
N LEU A 54 -3.82 -9.91 0.67
CA LEU A 54 -4.68 -10.35 -0.41
C LEU A 54 -5.41 -9.13 -0.97
N THR A 55 -5.04 -8.73 -2.16
CA THR A 55 -5.63 -7.57 -2.83
C THR A 55 -5.45 -7.69 -4.33
N LYS A 56 -5.98 -6.73 -5.05
CA LYS A 56 -5.83 -6.64 -6.49
C LYS A 56 -5.31 -5.24 -6.81
N LEU A 57 -4.19 -5.19 -7.53
CA LEU A 57 -3.55 -3.94 -7.92
C LEU A 57 -3.54 -3.78 -9.43
N GLY A 58 -3.60 -2.55 -9.89
CA GLY A 58 -3.42 -2.26 -11.30
C GLY A 58 -2.01 -2.62 -11.78
N VAL A 59 -1.90 -2.95 -13.06
CA VAL A 59 -0.59 -3.08 -13.72
C VAL A 59 -0.17 -1.67 -14.10
N ASP A 60 0.30 -0.91 -13.12
CA ASP A 60 0.68 0.49 -13.26
C ASP A 60 1.80 0.85 -12.28
N GLY A 61 2.31 2.07 -12.40
CA GLY A 61 3.39 2.54 -11.55
C GLY A 61 3.02 2.62 -10.07
N PHE A 62 1.77 2.89 -9.76
CA PHE A 62 1.31 2.94 -8.36
C PHE A 62 1.26 1.55 -7.75
N GLY A 63 0.76 0.55 -8.51
CA GLY A 63 0.78 -0.84 -8.05
C GLY A 63 2.21 -1.34 -7.81
N ASP A 64 3.11 -1.03 -8.74
CA ASP A 64 4.53 -1.36 -8.59
C ASP A 64 5.13 -0.72 -7.35
N HIS A 65 4.80 0.55 -7.11
CA HIS A 65 5.30 1.31 -5.95
C HIS A 65 4.85 0.68 -4.63
N ILE A 66 3.58 0.26 -4.54
CA ILE A 66 3.06 -0.41 -3.34
C ILE A 66 3.86 -1.68 -3.07
N LEU A 67 4.07 -2.52 -4.08
CA LEU A 67 4.82 -3.76 -3.92
C LEU A 67 6.27 -3.51 -3.50
N GLU A 68 6.90 -2.48 -4.07
CA GLU A 68 8.28 -2.12 -3.73
C GLU A 68 8.40 -1.61 -2.28
N GLU A 69 7.38 -0.94 -1.75
CA GLU A 69 7.40 -0.45 -0.37
C GLU A 69 7.19 -1.55 0.65
N VAL A 70 6.28 -2.49 0.36
CA VAL A 70 5.87 -3.45 1.40
C VAL A 70 6.65 -4.75 1.37
N SER A 71 7.19 -5.17 0.24
CA SER A 71 7.97 -6.41 0.16
C SER A 71 9.18 -6.42 1.09
N PRO A 72 9.98 -5.33 1.16
CA PRO A 72 11.12 -5.31 2.08
C PRO A 72 10.73 -5.36 3.56
N LEU A 73 9.49 -5.04 3.89
CA LEU A 73 9.00 -5.11 5.28
C LEU A 73 8.69 -6.53 5.73
N GLY A 74 8.69 -7.49 4.80
CA GLY A 74 8.39 -8.88 5.10
C GLY A 74 6.94 -9.28 4.90
N VAL A 75 6.12 -8.43 4.28
CA VAL A 75 4.76 -8.80 3.91
C VAL A 75 4.78 -9.75 2.72
N ASP A 76 4.08 -10.87 2.84
CA ASP A 76 3.94 -11.82 1.74
C ASP A 76 2.95 -11.27 0.72
N VAL A 77 3.44 -10.95 -0.46
CA VAL A 77 2.66 -10.40 -1.57
C VAL A 77 2.44 -11.42 -2.69
N SER A 78 2.75 -12.68 -2.46
CA SER A 78 2.67 -13.74 -3.48
C SER A 78 1.25 -13.98 -4.00
N LYS A 79 0.24 -13.60 -3.22
CA LYS A 79 -1.17 -13.75 -3.58
C LYS A 79 -1.82 -12.45 -4.03
N VAL A 80 -1.03 -11.39 -4.21
CA VAL A 80 -1.55 -10.12 -4.76
C VAL A 80 -1.82 -10.31 -6.23
N LEU A 81 -3.03 -9.99 -6.66
CA LEU A 81 -3.44 -10.08 -8.07
C LEU A 81 -3.17 -8.74 -8.76
N ARG A 82 -2.84 -8.82 -10.04
CA ARG A 82 -2.62 -7.63 -10.86
C ARG A 82 -3.67 -7.59 -11.97
N THR A 83 -4.14 -6.41 -12.31
CA THR A 83 -5.16 -6.25 -13.36
C THR A 83 -4.81 -5.10 -14.30
N LYS A 84 -5.15 -5.27 -15.57
CA LYS A 84 -5.08 -4.20 -16.57
C LYS A 84 -6.40 -3.47 -16.72
N GLU A 85 -7.46 -3.95 -16.08
CA GLU A 85 -8.81 -3.42 -16.23
C GLU A 85 -9.05 -2.14 -15.43
N ALA A 86 -8.28 -1.93 -14.36
CA ALA A 86 -8.45 -0.77 -13.49
C ALA A 86 -7.10 -0.30 -12.96
N ASN A 87 -7.00 0.98 -12.64
CA ASN A 87 -5.82 1.56 -12.01
C ASN A 87 -5.82 1.30 -10.50
N THR A 88 -4.63 1.32 -9.96
CA THR A 88 -4.44 1.25 -8.50
C THR A 88 -4.98 2.50 -7.82
#